data_44f4887af8a1d4c0c5128520f5a86903
#
_entry.id   44f4887af8a1d4c0c5128520f5a86903
#
_cell.length_a   1.000
_cell.length_b   1.000
_cell.length_c   1.000
_cell.angle_alpha   90.00
_cell.angle_beta   90.00
_cell.angle_gamma   90.00
#
_symmetry.space_group_name_H-M   'P 1'
#
loop_
_entity.id
_entity.type
_entity.pdbx_description
1 polymer ?
#
loop_
_entity_poly.entity_id
_entity_poly.type
_entity_poly.pdbx_seq_one_letter_code
_entity_poly.pdbx_strand_id
1 'polypeptide(L)'
;GREMKSWVEVLIIIALAIGINFLCQGIFSLIKRSRLHPYLSRHSLGRKALMLIPGIFIYFALFYVYDRGSRTLILLHKLDLIYLIVVFIIIANAILMTFLDLYSQSDKNKSHPLKGLVQGLQVVLFFIGGILIIAILIDKSPTVLLTSLGASAAVLMLVFKDSILGFVAGVQLSQNNMIRIGDWIQLPDGSANGVVEEITLNTVKVRNWDNTITTIPPYTLVSSPFKNWRGMQESGGRRADKCIFIDINSLQVCTEEMISKIRSFATTDQIPSGVIPEAYAAPTTEPMEQPQM
;
A
#
# COMPACT_ATOMS: atom_id res chain seq x y z
N GLY A 1 -39.84 13.37 45.71
CA GLY A 1 -38.89 14.41 46.22
C GLY A 1 -37.38 14.08 46.00
N ARG A 2 -36.97 12.82 46.14
CA ARG A 2 -35.54 12.43 45.94
C ARG A 2 -35.14 12.44 44.47
N GLU A 3 -35.97 11.92 43.59
CA GLU A 3 -35.65 11.91 42.16
C GLU A 3 -35.56 13.31 41.55
N MET A 4 -36.39 14.22 41.98
CA MET A 4 -36.39 15.58 41.51
C MET A 4 -35.12 16.36 41.97
N LYS A 5 -34.60 16.08 43.16
CA LYS A 5 -33.33 16.61 43.62
C LYS A 5 -32.16 16.12 42.76
N SER A 6 -32.15 14.85 42.38
CA SER A 6 -31.09 14.24 41.59
C SER A 6 -31.01 14.81 40.18
N TRP A 7 -32.12 15.14 39.52
CA TRP A 7 -32.13 15.78 38.20
C TRP A 7 -31.60 17.21 38.26
N VAL A 8 -31.90 17.95 39.34
CA VAL A 8 -31.34 19.31 39.53
C VAL A 8 -29.81 19.25 39.69
N GLU A 9 -29.30 18.28 40.44
CA GLU A 9 -27.85 18.05 40.62
C GLU A 9 -27.17 17.70 39.31
N VAL A 10 -27.79 16.87 38.45
CA VAL A 10 -27.28 16.57 37.09
C VAL A 10 -27.22 17.81 36.21
N LEU A 11 -28.28 18.62 36.24
CA LEU A 11 -28.31 19.87 35.48
C LEU A 11 -27.20 20.83 35.93
N ILE A 12 -26.94 20.92 37.23
CA ILE A 12 -25.85 21.70 37.80
C ILE A 12 -24.49 21.19 37.33
N ILE A 13 -24.26 19.86 37.34
CA ILE A 13 -23.02 19.26 36.87
C ILE A 13 -22.80 19.56 35.38
N ILE A 14 -23.82 19.41 34.55
CA ILE A 14 -23.75 19.72 33.12
C ILE A 14 -23.47 21.22 32.89
N ALA A 15 -24.13 22.10 33.62
CA ALA A 15 -23.89 23.53 33.56
C ALA A 15 -22.46 23.91 33.97
N LEU A 16 -21.93 23.30 35.04
CA LEU A 16 -20.55 23.49 35.46
C LEU A 16 -19.56 22.94 34.42
N ALA A 17 -19.82 21.78 33.83
CA ALA A 17 -18.98 21.21 32.78
C ALA A 17 -18.93 22.12 31.53
N ILE A 18 -20.06 22.67 31.14
CA ILE A 18 -20.14 23.66 30.04
C ILE A 18 -19.37 24.94 30.41
N GLY A 19 -19.53 25.42 31.62
CA GLY A 19 -18.78 26.60 32.13
C GLY A 19 -17.25 26.37 32.12
N ILE A 20 -16.79 25.23 32.60
CA ILE A 20 -15.39 24.81 32.56
C ILE A 20 -14.89 24.76 31.13
N ASN A 21 -15.65 24.18 30.21
CA ASN A 21 -15.28 24.12 28.78
C ASN A 21 -15.12 25.53 28.17
N PHE A 22 -16.04 26.45 28.44
CA PHE A 22 -15.95 27.85 28.00
C PHE A 22 -14.72 28.57 28.58
N LEU A 23 -14.47 28.39 29.89
CA LEU A 23 -13.28 28.95 30.54
C LEU A 23 -11.99 28.40 29.93
N CYS A 24 -11.88 27.09 29.76
CA CYS A 24 -10.72 26.48 29.16
C CYS A 24 -10.49 26.93 27.71
N GLN A 25 -11.56 27.02 26.91
CA GLN A 25 -11.45 27.54 25.55
C GLN A 25 -11.08 29.02 25.51
N GLY A 26 -11.59 29.82 26.44
CA GLY A 26 -11.24 31.26 26.61
C GLY A 26 -9.76 31.41 26.96
N ILE A 27 -9.27 30.71 27.96
CA ILE A 27 -7.85 30.72 28.38
C ILE A 27 -6.97 30.24 27.20
N PHE A 28 -7.33 29.17 26.51
CA PHE A 28 -6.59 28.68 25.36
C PHE A 28 -6.54 29.70 24.21
N SER A 29 -7.64 30.41 23.97
CA SER A 29 -7.72 31.49 22.99
C SER A 29 -6.75 32.64 23.31
N LEU A 30 -6.62 32.97 24.59
CA LEU A 30 -5.67 34.01 25.07
C LEU A 30 -4.21 33.54 24.91
N ILE A 31 -3.92 32.29 25.27
CA ILE A 31 -2.57 31.69 25.15
C ILE A 31 -2.17 31.54 23.68
N LYS A 32 -3.11 31.18 22.78
CA LYS A 32 -2.89 31.06 21.33
C LYS A 32 -2.42 32.37 20.69
N ARG A 33 -2.80 33.51 21.25
CA ARG A 33 -2.37 34.85 20.79
C ARG A 33 -0.86 35.07 21.00
N SER A 34 -0.22 34.27 21.86
CA SER A 34 1.15 34.46 22.35
C SER A 34 2.23 33.62 21.69
N ARG A 35 2.09 32.79 20.69
CA ARG A 35 3.19 32.03 20.00
C ARG A 35 3.00 30.55 19.73
N LEU A 36 1.85 30.00 19.62
CA LEU A 36 1.75 28.57 19.22
C LEU A 36 1.85 28.41 17.71
N HIS A 37 2.72 27.51 17.27
CA HIS A 37 3.08 27.15 15.91
C HIS A 37 1.84 27.10 14.98
N PRO A 38 1.89 27.60 13.73
CA PRO A 38 0.75 27.68 12.80
C PRO A 38 0.08 26.34 12.49
N TYR A 39 0.79 25.23 12.70
CA TYR A 39 0.29 23.87 12.41
C TYR A 39 -0.75 23.36 13.42
N LEU A 40 -0.54 23.59 14.73
CA LEU A 40 -1.53 23.21 15.75
C LEU A 40 -2.83 24.02 15.63
N SER A 41 -2.79 25.18 14.96
CA SER A 41 -3.94 26.01 14.78
C SER A 41 -4.84 25.56 13.64
N ARG A 42 -4.30 24.91 12.60
CA ARG A 42 -5.02 24.59 11.36
C ARG A 42 -6.13 23.56 11.59
N HIS A 43 -5.87 22.53 12.41
CA HIS A 43 -6.87 21.52 12.76
C HIS A 43 -7.49 21.70 14.13
N SER A 44 -7.26 22.84 14.77
CA SER A 44 -7.79 23.19 16.11
C SER A 44 -7.59 22.08 17.16
N LEU A 45 -6.45 21.34 17.08
CA LEU A 45 -6.13 20.21 17.95
C LEU A 45 -6.26 20.56 19.43
N GLY A 46 -5.71 21.71 19.84
CA GLY A 46 -5.82 22.15 21.23
C GLY A 46 -7.27 22.38 21.67
N ARG A 47 -8.13 22.97 20.81
CA ARG A 47 -9.55 23.19 21.14
C ARG A 47 -10.30 21.84 21.23
N LYS A 48 -9.99 20.88 20.36
CA LYS A 48 -10.59 19.54 20.40
C LYS A 48 -10.14 18.77 21.63
N ALA A 49 -8.86 18.87 22.02
CA ALA A 49 -8.36 18.25 23.24
C ALA A 49 -9.04 18.80 24.51
N LEU A 50 -9.37 20.08 24.54
CA LEU A 50 -10.09 20.69 25.65
C LEU A 50 -11.52 20.13 25.83
N MET A 51 -12.12 19.56 24.78
CA MET A 51 -13.44 18.89 24.88
C MET A 51 -13.40 17.62 25.75
N LEU A 52 -12.23 17.06 26.04
CA LEU A 52 -12.12 15.95 26.99
C LEU A 52 -12.38 16.38 28.43
N ILE A 53 -12.05 17.61 28.81
CA ILE A 53 -12.12 18.10 30.17
C ILE A 53 -13.55 18.01 30.74
N PRO A 54 -14.59 18.51 30.05
CA PRO A 54 -15.95 18.41 30.59
C PRO A 54 -16.43 16.95 30.72
N GLY A 55 -16.08 16.05 29.78
CA GLY A 55 -16.44 14.63 29.89
C GLY A 55 -15.77 13.98 31.10
N ILE A 56 -14.49 14.17 31.28
CA ILE A 56 -13.78 13.65 32.45
C ILE A 56 -14.37 14.20 33.75
N PHE A 57 -14.70 15.49 33.77
CA PHE A 57 -15.35 16.12 34.91
C PHE A 57 -16.72 15.49 35.20
N ILE A 58 -17.57 15.32 34.21
CA ILE A 58 -18.90 14.68 34.32
C ILE A 58 -18.76 13.26 34.84
N TYR A 59 -17.81 12.48 34.28
CA TYR A 59 -17.55 11.11 34.70
C TYR A 59 -17.32 10.99 36.21
N PHE A 60 -16.41 11.82 36.76
CA PHE A 60 -16.11 11.79 38.19
C PHE A 60 -17.22 12.41 39.03
N ALA A 61 -17.87 13.47 38.57
CA ALA A 61 -18.96 14.11 39.31
C ALA A 61 -20.18 13.20 39.46
N LEU A 62 -20.57 12.47 38.40
CA LEU A 62 -21.64 11.48 38.46
C LEU A 62 -21.34 10.36 39.44
N PHE A 63 -20.09 9.94 39.55
CA PHE A 63 -19.69 8.89 40.48
C PHE A 63 -19.77 9.35 41.94
N TYR A 64 -19.63 10.65 42.20
CA TYR A 64 -19.67 11.21 43.57
C TYR A 64 -21.11 11.51 44.04
N VAL A 65 -21.98 11.93 43.11
CA VAL A 65 -23.32 12.44 43.44
C VAL A 65 -24.36 11.34 43.56
N TYR A 66 -24.21 10.24 42.80
CA TYR A 66 -25.21 9.18 42.74
C TYR A 66 -24.84 7.92 43.51
N ASP A 67 -25.82 7.31 44.18
CA ASP A 67 -25.68 5.98 44.82
C ASP A 67 -25.40 4.90 43.78
N ARG A 68 -24.44 4.04 44.08
CA ARG A 68 -24.02 2.92 43.25
C ARG A 68 -25.20 1.97 43.02
N GLY A 69 -25.73 1.92 41.80
CA GLY A 69 -26.80 1.00 41.41
C GLY A 69 -28.08 1.66 40.89
N SER A 70 -28.16 2.99 40.90
CA SER A 70 -29.31 3.66 40.31
C SER A 70 -29.30 3.51 38.77
N ARG A 71 -30.46 3.14 38.18
CA ARG A 71 -30.60 3.03 36.71
C ARG A 71 -30.24 4.33 35.97
N THR A 72 -30.55 5.44 36.58
CA THR A 72 -30.24 6.78 36.06
C THR A 72 -28.73 7.00 35.95
N LEU A 73 -27.96 6.60 36.97
CA LEU A 73 -26.50 6.69 36.96
C LEU A 73 -25.90 5.87 35.82
N ILE A 74 -26.38 4.62 35.64
CA ILE A 74 -25.90 3.73 34.56
C ILE A 74 -26.14 4.37 33.19
N LEU A 75 -27.33 4.94 32.96
CA LEU A 75 -27.63 5.60 31.68
C LEU A 75 -26.76 6.84 31.45
N LEU A 76 -26.58 7.68 32.48
CA LEU A 76 -25.74 8.89 32.37
C LEU A 76 -24.28 8.53 32.15
N HIS A 77 -23.74 7.53 32.82
CA HIS A 77 -22.39 7.06 32.55
C HIS A 77 -22.21 6.49 31.13
N LYS A 78 -23.21 5.77 30.60
CA LYS A 78 -23.17 5.29 29.22
C LYS A 78 -23.10 6.47 28.24
N LEU A 79 -23.95 7.49 28.43
CA LEU A 79 -23.96 8.67 27.59
C LEU A 79 -22.62 9.43 27.65
N ASP A 80 -22.08 9.57 28.84
CA ASP A 80 -20.78 10.24 29.03
C ASP A 80 -19.61 9.43 28.41
N LEU A 81 -19.61 8.11 28.55
CA LEU A 81 -18.62 7.25 27.87
C LEU A 81 -18.73 7.35 26.34
N ILE A 82 -19.95 7.38 25.79
CA ILE A 82 -20.15 7.59 24.35
C ILE A 82 -19.61 8.96 23.95
N TYR A 83 -19.87 10.01 24.73
CA TYR A 83 -19.31 11.35 24.48
C TYR A 83 -17.79 11.32 24.47
N LEU A 84 -17.14 10.69 25.46
CA LEU A 84 -15.69 10.58 25.55
C LEU A 84 -15.09 9.82 24.36
N ILE A 85 -15.73 8.73 23.91
CA ILE A 85 -15.31 7.99 22.72
C ILE A 85 -15.40 8.87 21.46
N VAL A 86 -16.51 9.59 21.28
CA VAL A 86 -16.68 10.50 20.12
C VAL A 86 -15.62 11.59 20.13
N VAL A 87 -15.36 12.21 21.27
CA VAL A 87 -14.33 13.25 21.41
C VAL A 87 -12.95 12.65 21.14
N PHE A 88 -12.65 11.46 21.63
CA PHE A 88 -11.39 10.77 21.35
C PHE A 88 -11.19 10.52 19.85
N ILE A 89 -12.23 10.03 19.15
CA ILE A 89 -12.20 9.82 17.69
C ILE A 89 -11.93 11.14 16.96
N ILE A 90 -12.59 12.24 17.37
CA ILE A 90 -12.39 13.57 16.77
C ILE A 90 -10.95 14.05 16.95
N ILE A 91 -10.35 13.81 18.12
CA ILE A 91 -8.96 14.17 18.40
C ILE A 91 -8.00 13.29 17.58
N ALA A 92 -8.19 11.98 17.59
CA ALA A 92 -7.37 11.05 16.82
C ALA A 92 -7.41 11.39 15.32
N ASN A 93 -8.60 11.66 14.78
CA ASN A 93 -8.76 12.10 13.40
C ASN A 93 -8.02 13.43 13.12
N ALA A 94 -8.09 14.38 14.05
CA ALA A 94 -7.36 15.64 13.90
C ALA A 94 -5.83 15.45 13.95
N ILE A 95 -5.34 14.53 14.76
CA ILE A 95 -3.91 14.15 14.80
C ILE A 95 -3.49 13.56 13.45
N LEU A 96 -4.27 12.62 12.90
CA LEU A 96 -3.99 12.00 11.60
C LEU A 96 -3.93 13.05 10.48
N MET A 97 -4.87 13.99 10.46
CA MET A 97 -4.88 15.07 9.47
C MET A 97 -3.69 16.03 9.65
N THR A 98 -3.35 16.37 10.89
CA THR A 98 -2.18 17.23 11.16
C THR A 98 -0.89 16.54 10.73
N PHE A 99 -0.76 15.23 10.97
CA PHE A 99 0.37 14.44 10.51
C PHE A 99 0.49 14.44 8.99
N LEU A 100 -0.62 14.25 8.28
CA LEU A 100 -0.65 14.30 6.81
C LEU A 100 -0.22 15.67 6.28
N ASP A 101 -0.68 16.76 6.90
CA ASP A 101 -0.31 18.12 6.50
C ASP A 101 1.18 18.42 6.74
N LEU A 102 1.72 17.98 7.87
CA LEU A 102 3.15 18.11 8.19
C LEU A 102 4.01 17.37 7.17
N TYR A 103 3.61 16.14 6.85
CA TYR A 103 4.34 15.32 5.89
C TYR A 103 4.28 15.91 4.47
N SER A 104 3.10 16.35 4.03
CA SER A 104 2.92 16.91 2.68
C SER A 104 3.69 18.19 2.42
N GLN A 105 4.08 18.92 3.49
CA GLN A 105 4.88 20.14 3.38
C GLN A 105 6.39 19.87 3.39
N SER A 106 6.82 18.77 3.99
CA SER A 106 8.24 18.40 4.10
C SER A 106 8.81 17.85 2.79
N ASP A 107 7.98 17.34 1.90
CA ASP A 107 8.42 16.62 0.72
C ASP A 107 8.10 17.42 -0.56
N LYS A 108 9.17 17.89 -1.24
CA LYS A 108 9.07 18.57 -2.55
C LYS A 108 8.62 17.61 -3.67
N ASN A 109 8.51 16.32 -3.40
CA ASN A 109 8.15 15.28 -4.36
C ASN A 109 6.69 14.86 -4.19
N LYS A 110 5.81 15.37 -5.06
CA LYS A 110 4.33 15.24 -5.01
C LYS A 110 3.76 13.84 -5.31
N SER A 111 4.54 12.77 -5.31
CA SER A 111 4.14 11.47 -5.84
C SER A 111 3.82 10.38 -4.79
N HIS A 112 3.72 10.71 -3.50
CA HIS A 112 3.49 9.67 -2.49
C HIS A 112 2.01 9.48 -2.12
N PRO A 113 1.48 8.24 -2.14
CA PRO A 113 0.07 7.92 -1.91
C PRO A 113 -0.34 7.93 -0.42
N LEU A 114 0.32 8.72 0.45
CA LEU A 114 0.05 8.76 1.88
C LEU A 114 -1.36 9.21 2.23
N LYS A 115 -2.00 10.01 1.37
CA LYS A 115 -3.39 10.42 1.55
C LYS A 115 -4.33 9.21 1.62
N GLY A 116 -4.11 8.20 0.76
CA GLY A 116 -4.90 6.96 0.79
C GLY A 116 -4.69 6.15 2.06
N LEU A 117 -3.43 6.08 2.57
CA LEU A 117 -3.12 5.41 3.84
C LEU A 117 -3.82 6.09 5.02
N VAL A 118 -3.77 7.42 5.10
CA VAL A 118 -4.45 8.17 6.17
C VAL A 118 -5.96 8.00 6.11
N GLN A 119 -6.55 8.02 4.90
CA GLN A 119 -7.97 7.74 4.72
C GLN A 119 -8.35 6.32 5.16
N GLY A 120 -7.54 5.32 4.81
CA GLY A 120 -7.73 3.94 5.29
C GLY A 120 -7.69 3.85 6.81
N LEU A 121 -6.72 4.52 7.45
CA LEU A 121 -6.61 4.55 8.91
C LEU A 121 -7.79 5.26 9.59
N GLN A 122 -8.33 6.33 8.96
CA GLN A 122 -9.55 6.99 9.42
C GLN A 122 -10.77 6.06 9.38
N VAL A 123 -10.93 5.29 8.31
CA VAL A 123 -12.03 4.30 8.21
C VAL A 123 -11.94 3.28 9.35
N VAL A 124 -10.74 2.75 9.62
CA VAL A 124 -10.50 1.82 10.74
C VAL A 124 -10.81 2.48 12.09
N LEU A 125 -10.39 3.72 12.30
CA LEU A 125 -10.65 4.49 13.51
C LEU A 125 -12.16 4.66 13.76
N PHE A 126 -12.92 5.08 12.74
CA PHE A 126 -14.37 5.23 12.84
C PHE A 126 -15.08 3.89 13.04
N PHE A 127 -14.59 2.83 12.39
CA PHE A 127 -15.15 1.48 12.55
C PHE A 127 -15.00 0.96 13.98
N ILE A 128 -13.77 1.07 14.54
CA ILE A 128 -13.51 0.66 15.94
C ILE A 128 -14.35 1.52 16.89
N GLY A 129 -14.39 2.83 16.70
CA GLY A 129 -15.21 3.73 17.50
C GLY A 129 -16.69 3.38 17.47
N GLY A 130 -17.23 3.03 16.29
CA GLY A 130 -18.60 2.55 16.15
C GLY A 130 -18.85 1.27 16.93
N ILE A 131 -17.94 0.30 16.89
CA ILE A 131 -18.06 -0.94 17.69
C ILE A 131 -18.05 -0.64 19.18
N LEU A 132 -17.19 0.27 19.66
CA LEU A 132 -17.14 0.65 21.06
C LEU A 132 -18.45 1.28 21.51
N ILE A 133 -19.05 2.16 20.70
CA ILE A 133 -20.34 2.78 20.99
C ILE A 133 -21.46 1.71 21.05
N ILE A 134 -21.50 0.80 20.06
CA ILE A 134 -22.47 -0.29 20.04
C ILE A 134 -22.31 -1.18 21.28
N ALA A 135 -21.06 -1.51 21.67
CA ALA A 135 -20.77 -2.32 22.84
C ALA A 135 -21.38 -1.71 24.12
N ILE A 136 -21.25 -0.41 24.30
CA ILE A 136 -21.83 0.33 25.44
C ILE A 136 -23.37 0.29 25.40
N LEU A 137 -23.97 0.47 24.21
CA LEU A 137 -25.43 0.49 24.07
C LEU A 137 -26.07 -0.86 24.39
N ILE A 138 -25.43 -1.97 23.98
CA ILE A 138 -25.97 -3.34 24.20
C ILE A 138 -25.46 -4.01 25.47
N ASP A 139 -24.69 -3.31 26.31
CA ASP A 139 -24.09 -3.84 27.55
C ASP A 139 -23.22 -5.08 27.35
N LYS A 140 -22.47 -5.10 26.27
CA LYS A 140 -21.51 -6.17 25.97
C LYS A 140 -20.08 -5.64 26.01
N SER A 141 -19.14 -6.51 26.38
CA SER A 141 -17.73 -6.12 26.34
C SER A 141 -17.28 -5.88 24.90
N PRO A 142 -16.55 -4.80 24.61
CA PRO A 142 -16.03 -4.54 23.27
C PRO A 142 -15.15 -5.68 22.75
N THR A 143 -14.42 -6.36 23.63
CA THR A 143 -13.58 -7.51 23.29
C THR A 143 -14.38 -8.66 22.71
N VAL A 144 -15.53 -8.99 23.24
CA VAL A 144 -16.40 -10.05 22.70
C VAL A 144 -16.87 -9.70 21.30
N LEU A 145 -17.29 -8.46 21.06
CA LEU A 145 -17.72 -8.01 19.73
C LEU A 145 -16.57 -8.03 18.74
N LEU A 146 -15.41 -7.49 19.10
CA LEU A 146 -14.22 -7.48 18.24
C LEU A 146 -13.73 -8.89 17.92
N THR A 147 -13.74 -9.78 18.93
CA THR A 147 -13.33 -11.19 18.71
C THR A 147 -14.29 -11.91 17.79
N SER A 148 -15.62 -11.76 18.00
CA SER A 148 -16.61 -12.42 17.15
C SER A 148 -16.58 -11.90 15.70
N LEU A 149 -16.45 -10.59 15.52
CA LEU A 149 -16.29 -9.98 14.19
C LEU A 149 -14.98 -10.41 13.55
N GLY A 150 -13.88 -10.44 14.30
CA GLY A 150 -12.58 -10.88 13.83
C GLY A 150 -12.58 -12.35 13.40
N ALA A 151 -13.20 -13.23 14.17
CA ALA A 151 -13.35 -14.63 13.81
C ALA A 151 -14.17 -14.79 12.52
N SER A 152 -15.29 -14.08 12.41
CA SER A 152 -16.12 -14.10 11.20
C SER A 152 -15.35 -13.56 9.99
N ALA A 153 -14.61 -12.46 10.15
CA ALA A 153 -13.78 -11.88 9.09
C ALA A 153 -12.67 -12.83 8.65
N ALA A 154 -12.03 -13.58 9.58
CA ALA A 154 -11.01 -14.56 9.25
C ALA A 154 -11.57 -15.70 8.40
N VAL A 155 -12.76 -16.20 8.71
CA VAL A 155 -13.44 -17.23 7.90
C VAL A 155 -13.76 -16.70 6.51
N LEU A 156 -14.35 -15.50 6.42
CA LEU A 156 -14.62 -14.86 5.14
C LEU A 156 -13.35 -14.65 4.32
N MET A 157 -12.28 -14.16 4.95
CA MET A 157 -10.98 -13.97 4.28
C MET A 157 -10.41 -15.28 3.74
N LEU A 158 -10.58 -16.40 4.49
CA LEU A 158 -10.16 -17.71 4.01
C LEU A 158 -10.94 -18.16 2.79
N VAL A 159 -12.27 -17.94 2.78
CA VAL A 159 -13.14 -18.28 1.64
C VAL A 159 -12.81 -17.46 0.40
N PHE A 160 -12.53 -16.18 0.57
CA PHE A 160 -12.27 -15.27 -0.55
C PHE A 160 -10.77 -15.08 -0.87
N LYS A 161 -9.88 -15.80 -0.20
CA LYS A 161 -8.43 -15.66 -0.32
C LYS A 161 -7.96 -15.64 -1.78
N ASP A 162 -8.35 -16.64 -2.55
CA ASP A 162 -7.88 -16.79 -3.94
C ASP A 162 -8.45 -15.71 -4.86
N SER A 163 -9.69 -15.30 -4.61
CA SER A 163 -10.32 -14.18 -5.33
C SER A 163 -9.61 -12.85 -5.07
N ILE A 164 -9.25 -12.59 -3.81
CA ILE A 164 -8.51 -11.37 -3.41
C ILE A 164 -7.11 -11.39 -4.03
N LEU A 165 -6.39 -12.52 -3.95
CA LEU A 165 -5.07 -12.66 -4.55
C LEU A 165 -5.12 -12.46 -6.07
N GLY A 166 -6.11 -13.06 -6.75
CA GLY A 166 -6.32 -12.89 -8.19
C GLY A 166 -6.56 -11.42 -8.56
N PHE A 167 -7.45 -10.74 -7.83
CA PHE A 167 -7.75 -9.33 -8.04
C PHE A 167 -6.52 -8.44 -7.86
N VAL A 168 -5.80 -8.59 -6.73
CA VAL A 168 -4.61 -7.79 -6.43
C VAL A 168 -3.52 -8.03 -7.49
N ALA A 169 -3.31 -9.27 -7.87
CA ALA A 169 -2.34 -9.62 -8.91
C ALA A 169 -2.73 -9.04 -10.28
N GLY A 170 -4.02 -9.08 -10.66
CA GLY A 170 -4.51 -8.46 -11.89
C GLY A 170 -4.24 -6.95 -11.94
N VAL A 171 -4.48 -6.27 -10.82
CA VAL A 171 -4.17 -4.84 -10.68
C VAL A 171 -2.65 -4.59 -10.80
N GLN A 172 -1.81 -5.41 -10.14
CA GLN A 172 -0.35 -5.28 -10.20
C GLN A 172 0.18 -5.50 -11.62
N LEU A 173 -0.29 -6.52 -12.33
CA LEU A 173 0.11 -6.79 -13.72
C LEU A 173 -0.18 -5.60 -14.63
N SER A 174 -1.35 -4.99 -14.46
CA SER A 174 -1.80 -3.84 -15.25
C SER A 174 -1.03 -2.57 -14.90
N GLN A 175 -0.93 -2.21 -13.62
CA GLN A 175 -0.28 -0.97 -13.18
C GLN A 175 1.23 -0.96 -13.44
N ASN A 176 1.90 -2.10 -13.26
CA ASN A 176 3.34 -2.23 -13.47
C ASN A 176 3.70 -2.52 -14.95
N ASN A 177 2.72 -2.56 -15.86
CA ASN A 177 2.93 -2.89 -17.28
C ASN A 177 3.73 -4.19 -17.48
N MET A 178 3.56 -5.17 -16.59
CA MET A 178 4.30 -6.43 -16.66
C MET A 178 3.93 -7.22 -17.91
N ILE A 179 2.65 -7.17 -18.31
CA ILE A 179 2.13 -7.77 -19.54
C ILE A 179 1.13 -6.83 -20.20
N ARG A 180 1.00 -6.93 -21.53
CA ARG A 180 -0.01 -6.25 -22.35
C ARG A 180 -0.64 -7.24 -23.32
N ILE A 181 -1.83 -6.93 -23.79
CA ILE A 181 -2.44 -7.67 -24.90
C ILE A 181 -1.51 -7.56 -26.12
N GLY A 182 -1.22 -8.70 -26.76
CA GLY A 182 -0.28 -8.79 -27.87
C GLY A 182 1.15 -9.16 -27.46
N ASP A 183 1.51 -9.17 -26.18
CA ASP A 183 2.82 -9.60 -25.73
C ASP A 183 3.01 -11.12 -25.95
N TRP A 184 4.17 -11.50 -26.43
CA TRP A 184 4.61 -12.89 -26.39
C TRP A 184 5.21 -13.20 -25.03
N ILE A 185 4.56 -14.12 -24.31
CA ILE A 185 5.04 -14.60 -23.00
C ILE A 185 5.32 -16.10 -23.03
N GLN A 186 6.23 -16.51 -22.16
CA GLN A 186 6.59 -17.91 -21.99
C GLN A 186 6.75 -18.23 -20.50
N LEU A 187 6.01 -19.25 -20.02
CA LEU A 187 6.20 -19.79 -18.68
C LEU A 187 7.34 -20.82 -18.64
N PRO A 188 8.07 -20.91 -17.51
CA PRO A 188 9.21 -21.83 -17.39
C PRO A 188 8.84 -23.31 -17.49
N ASP A 189 7.63 -23.67 -17.06
CA ASP A 189 7.09 -25.03 -17.11
C ASP A 189 6.59 -25.45 -18.49
N GLY A 190 6.60 -24.52 -19.46
CA GLY A 190 6.10 -24.76 -20.82
C GLY A 190 4.59 -24.81 -20.94
N SER A 191 3.84 -24.58 -19.87
CA SER A 191 2.37 -24.61 -19.87
C SER A 191 1.74 -23.50 -20.75
N ALA A 192 2.47 -22.42 -20.95
CA ALA A 192 2.11 -21.36 -21.88
C ALA A 192 3.34 -20.84 -22.62
N ASN A 193 3.24 -20.76 -23.94
CA ASN A 193 4.21 -20.12 -24.83
C ASN A 193 3.50 -19.57 -26.05
N GLY A 194 3.16 -18.29 -26.00
CA GLY A 194 2.33 -17.68 -27.04
C GLY A 194 1.99 -16.22 -26.76
N VAL A 195 0.99 -15.72 -27.43
CA VAL A 195 0.57 -14.33 -27.40
C VAL A 195 -0.59 -14.12 -26.44
N VAL A 196 -0.51 -13.08 -25.62
CA VAL A 196 -1.57 -12.67 -24.70
C VAL A 196 -2.74 -12.10 -25.52
N GLU A 197 -3.90 -12.74 -25.43
CA GLU A 197 -5.12 -12.29 -26.12
C GLU A 197 -5.99 -11.40 -25.25
N GLU A 198 -6.15 -11.79 -24.00
CA GLU A 198 -7.08 -11.14 -23.09
C GLU A 198 -6.50 -11.08 -21.67
N ILE A 199 -6.70 -9.97 -21.02
CA ILE A 199 -6.36 -9.75 -19.61
C ILE A 199 -7.61 -9.30 -18.90
N THR A 200 -8.12 -10.13 -17.98
CA THR A 200 -9.21 -9.78 -17.06
C THR A 200 -8.68 -9.68 -15.64
N LEU A 201 -9.53 -9.30 -14.69
CA LEU A 201 -9.16 -9.21 -13.27
C LEU A 201 -8.72 -10.56 -12.69
N ASN A 202 -9.26 -11.67 -13.18
CA ASN A 202 -9.05 -13.00 -12.60
C ASN A 202 -8.36 -13.98 -13.56
N THR A 203 -8.18 -13.60 -14.83
CA THR A 203 -7.61 -14.52 -15.83
C THR A 203 -6.83 -13.77 -16.89
N VAL A 204 -5.74 -14.41 -17.34
CA VAL A 204 -4.97 -14.03 -18.53
C VAL A 204 -5.07 -15.16 -19.51
N LYS A 205 -5.54 -14.90 -20.74
CA LYS A 205 -5.60 -15.89 -21.83
C LYS A 205 -4.42 -15.71 -22.75
N VAL A 206 -3.71 -16.81 -22.97
CA VAL A 206 -2.54 -16.87 -23.86
C VAL A 206 -2.85 -17.85 -24.97
N ARG A 207 -2.79 -17.38 -26.23
CA ARG A 207 -2.86 -18.24 -27.41
C ARG A 207 -1.46 -18.77 -27.70
N ASN A 208 -1.29 -20.06 -27.52
CA ASN A 208 -0.04 -20.77 -27.81
C ASN A 208 0.19 -20.92 -29.33
N TRP A 209 1.41 -21.25 -29.71
CA TRP A 209 1.80 -21.44 -31.11
C TRP A 209 1.11 -22.62 -31.81
N ASP A 210 0.59 -23.57 -31.04
CA ASP A 210 -0.25 -24.68 -31.51
C ASP A 210 -1.73 -24.34 -31.60
N ASN A 211 -2.11 -23.05 -31.48
CA ASN A 211 -3.46 -22.52 -31.43
C ASN A 211 -4.30 -22.94 -30.22
N THR A 212 -3.75 -23.59 -29.24
CA THR A 212 -4.43 -23.81 -27.96
C THR A 212 -4.48 -22.53 -27.13
N ILE A 213 -5.50 -22.41 -26.28
CA ILE A 213 -5.62 -21.28 -25.36
C ILE A 213 -5.34 -21.76 -23.93
N THR A 214 -4.29 -21.21 -23.33
CA THR A 214 -4.00 -21.43 -21.91
C THR A 214 -4.57 -20.28 -21.10
N THR A 215 -5.35 -20.62 -20.06
CA THR A 215 -5.89 -19.65 -19.12
C THR A 215 -5.05 -19.68 -17.83
N ILE A 216 -4.44 -18.55 -17.50
CA ILE A 216 -3.51 -18.42 -16.39
C ILE A 216 -4.11 -17.47 -15.35
N PRO A 217 -4.18 -17.85 -14.06
CA PRO A 217 -4.51 -16.92 -12.99
C PRO A 217 -3.47 -15.80 -12.90
N PRO A 218 -3.85 -14.52 -12.78
CA PRO A 218 -2.91 -13.40 -12.67
C PRO A 218 -1.88 -13.58 -11.56
N TYR A 219 -2.28 -14.19 -10.44
CA TYR A 219 -1.40 -14.48 -9.32
C TYR A 219 -0.19 -15.33 -9.71
N THR A 220 -0.34 -16.29 -10.61
CA THR A 220 0.76 -17.13 -11.11
C THR A 220 1.82 -16.29 -11.80
N LEU A 221 1.42 -15.29 -12.58
CA LEU A 221 2.34 -14.39 -13.30
C LEU A 221 3.05 -13.38 -12.36
N VAL A 222 2.46 -13.08 -11.21
CA VAL A 222 3.08 -12.18 -10.20
C VAL A 222 3.99 -12.97 -9.26
N SER A 223 3.61 -14.22 -8.90
CA SER A 223 4.32 -15.03 -7.92
C SER A 223 5.47 -15.85 -8.50
N SER A 224 5.47 -16.09 -9.80
CA SER A 224 6.47 -16.92 -10.49
C SER A 224 7.12 -16.14 -11.62
N PRO A 225 8.42 -16.37 -11.88
CA PRO A 225 9.10 -15.71 -12.99
C PRO A 225 8.53 -16.21 -14.32
N PHE A 226 8.38 -15.33 -15.28
CA PHE A 226 8.03 -15.66 -16.67
C PHE A 226 8.87 -14.82 -17.62
N LYS A 227 9.02 -15.25 -18.87
CA LYS A 227 9.71 -14.49 -19.91
C LYS A 227 8.69 -13.69 -20.70
N ASN A 228 8.91 -12.38 -20.78
CA ASN A 228 8.19 -11.50 -21.71
C ASN A 228 9.14 -11.12 -22.84
N TRP A 229 8.78 -11.51 -24.05
CA TRP A 229 9.61 -11.30 -25.26
C TRP A 229 9.41 -9.94 -25.90
N ARG A 230 8.57 -9.06 -25.33
CA ARG A 230 8.36 -7.68 -25.82
C ARG A 230 9.68 -6.92 -25.98
N GLY A 231 10.57 -6.97 -24.98
CA GLY A 231 11.87 -6.30 -25.05
C GLY A 231 12.73 -6.76 -26.22
N MET A 232 12.67 -8.04 -26.59
CA MET A 232 13.35 -8.54 -27.79
C MET A 232 12.70 -7.99 -29.06
N GLN A 233 11.35 -7.93 -29.13
CA GLN A 233 10.64 -7.41 -30.31
C GLN A 233 10.92 -5.91 -30.50
N GLU A 234 10.96 -5.15 -29.40
CA GLU A 234 11.24 -3.70 -29.43
C GLU A 234 12.70 -3.37 -29.71
N SER A 235 13.66 -4.27 -29.41
CA SER A 235 15.10 -4.03 -29.61
C SER A 235 15.57 -4.20 -31.05
N GLY A 236 14.68 -4.67 -31.95
CA GLY A 236 15.02 -4.87 -33.36
C GLY A 236 16.02 -6.02 -33.64
N GLY A 237 16.43 -6.77 -32.63
CA GLY A 237 17.37 -7.87 -32.77
C GLY A 237 17.09 -9.04 -31.82
N ARG A 238 17.45 -10.26 -32.24
CA ARG A 238 17.36 -11.46 -31.42
C ARG A 238 18.73 -12.03 -31.16
N ARG A 239 19.07 -12.32 -29.91
CA ARG A 239 20.26 -13.09 -29.58
C ARG A 239 20.14 -14.49 -30.17
N ALA A 240 21.07 -14.85 -31.07
CA ALA A 240 21.25 -16.21 -31.54
C ALA A 240 22.46 -16.81 -30.81
N ASP A 241 22.25 -17.88 -30.09
CA ASP A 241 23.31 -18.62 -29.39
C ASP A 241 23.41 -20.01 -30.03
N LYS A 242 24.50 -20.25 -30.74
CA LYS A 242 24.78 -21.53 -31.41
C LYS A 242 26.14 -22.03 -30.96
N CYS A 243 26.18 -23.24 -30.44
CA CYS A 243 27.43 -23.94 -30.10
C CYS A 243 27.81 -24.85 -31.27
N ILE A 244 29.06 -24.69 -31.75
CA ILE A 244 29.66 -25.58 -32.72
C ILE A 244 30.77 -26.34 -31.97
N PHE A 245 30.62 -27.65 -31.91
CA PHE A 245 31.65 -28.51 -31.34
C PHE A 245 32.70 -28.82 -32.39
N ILE A 246 33.97 -28.43 -32.11
CA ILE A 246 35.11 -28.70 -32.98
C ILE A 246 35.95 -29.74 -32.31
N ASP A 247 36.29 -30.83 -33.06
CA ASP A 247 37.22 -31.82 -32.57
C ASP A 247 38.62 -31.20 -32.46
N ILE A 248 39.21 -31.29 -31.29
CA ILE A 248 40.53 -30.72 -30.99
C ILE A 248 41.61 -31.28 -31.89
N ASN A 249 41.44 -32.51 -32.36
CA ASN A 249 42.39 -33.17 -33.30
C ASN A 249 42.29 -32.62 -34.72
N SER A 250 41.24 -31.87 -35.05
CA SER A 250 41.06 -31.22 -36.35
C SER A 250 41.71 -29.84 -36.44
N LEU A 251 42.22 -29.32 -35.31
CA LEU A 251 42.87 -28.02 -35.27
C LEU A 251 44.27 -28.14 -35.95
N GLN A 252 44.44 -27.30 -36.96
CA GLN A 252 45.73 -27.23 -37.69
C GLN A 252 46.26 -25.77 -37.67
N VAL A 253 47.59 -25.66 -37.74
CA VAL A 253 48.20 -24.34 -37.86
C VAL A 253 47.84 -23.75 -39.24
N CYS A 254 47.36 -22.51 -39.26
CA CYS A 254 47.00 -21.86 -40.50
C CYS A 254 48.22 -21.65 -41.40
N THR A 255 48.13 -22.14 -42.63
CA THR A 255 49.11 -21.84 -43.67
C THR A 255 48.81 -20.48 -44.32
N GLU A 256 49.82 -19.85 -44.96
CA GLU A 256 49.64 -18.56 -45.65
C GLU A 256 48.54 -18.63 -46.73
N GLU A 257 48.37 -19.79 -47.36
CA GLU A 257 47.28 -20.00 -48.32
C GLU A 257 45.89 -19.94 -47.67
N MET A 258 45.75 -20.56 -46.49
CA MET A 258 44.51 -20.52 -45.75
C MET A 258 44.19 -19.10 -45.30
N ILE A 259 45.19 -18.36 -44.83
CA ILE A 259 45.02 -16.96 -44.40
C ILE A 259 44.61 -16.08 -45.60
N SER A 260 45.23 -16.24 -46.77
CA SER A 260 44.85 -15.48 -47.96
C SER A 260 43.44 -15.78 -48.42
N LYS A 261 43.02 -17.06 -48.33
CA LYS A 261 41.64 -17.52 -48.64
C LYS A 261 40.61 -16.94 -47.65
N ILE A 262 40.90 -16.93 -46.37
CA ILE A 262 40.03 -16.29 -45.38
C ILE A 262 39.91 -14.80 -45.60
N ARG A 263 41.02 -14.09 -45.93
CA ARG A 263 41.00 -12.69 -46.26
C ARG A 263 40.13 -12.39 -47.50
N SER A 264 40.18 -13.25 -48.52
CA SER A 264 39.35 -13.08 -49.70
C SER A 264 37.83 -13.21 -49.39
N PHE A 265 37.45 -14.05 -48.45
CA PHE A 265 36.07 -14.15 -47.98
C PHE A 265 35.64 -12.94 -47.10
N ALA A 266 36.54 -12.41 -46.29
CA ALA A 266 36.27 -11.25 -45.43
C ALA A 266 36.16 -9.92 -46.17
N THR A 267 36.74 -9.82 -47.42
CA THR A 267 36.65 -8.63 -48.25
C THR A 267 35.50 -8.65 -49.25
N THR A 268 34.70 -9.73 -49.31
CA THR A 268 33.51 -9.78 -50.17
C THR A 268 32.36 -9.09 -49.47
N ASP A 269 31.77 -8.07 -50.09
CA ASP A 269 30.69 -7.16 -49.65
C ASP A 269 29.35 -7.84 -49.27
N GLN A 270 29.39 -9.04 -48.74
CA GLN A 270 28.20 -9.81 -48.39
C GLN A 270 27.88 -9.86 -46.90
N ILE A 271 28.64 -9.17 -46.03
CA ILE A 271 28.28 -8.99 -44.64
C ILE A 271 27.57 -7.64 -44.54
N PRO A 272 26.26 -7.60 -44.21
CA PRO A 272 25.60 -6.31 -44.01
C PRO A 272 26.31 -5.52 -42.93
N SER A 273 26.67 -4.27 -43.26
CA SER A 273 27.31 -3.30 -42.37
C SER A 273 26.41 -2.99 -41.15
N GLY A 274 26.40 -3.84 -40.17
CA GLY A 274 25.57 -3.73 -38.96
C GLY A 274 25.56 -5.01 -38.14
N VAL A 275 26.16 -6.09 -38.63
CA VAL A 275 26.14 -7.41 -37.94
C VAL A 275 27.37 -7.61 -37.04
N ILE A 276 28.41 -6.79 -37.19
CA ILE A 276 29.58 -6.81 -36.29
C ILE A 276 29.53 -5.53 -35.45
N PRO A 277 29.36 -5.62 -34.13
CA PRO A 277 29.56 -4.47 -33.26
C PRO A 277 30.97 -3.87 -33.51
N GLU A 278 31.09 -2.56 -33.55
CA GLU A 278 32.36 -1.84 -33.76
C GLU A 278 33.50 -2.31 -32.82
N ALA A 279 33.17 -2.90 -31.67
CA ALA A 279 34.11 -3.48 -30.72
C ALA A 279 34.91 -4.68 -31.27
N TYR A 280 34.50 -5.30 -32.41
CA TYR A 280 35.21 -6.43 -33.05
C TYR A 280 35.84 -6.07 -34.37
N ALA A 281 35.74 -4.82 -34.83
CA ALA A 281 36.14 -4.40 -36.16
C ALA A 281 37.61 -3.99 -36.29
N ALA A 282 38.38 -3.84 -35.23
CA ALA A 282 39.82 -3.58 -35.29
C ALA A 282 40.55 -4.20 -34.10
N PRO A 283 41.63 -4.95 -34.27
CA PRO A 283 42.55 -5.18 -33.17
C PRO A 283 43.23 -3.85 -32.88
N THR A 284 42.88 -3.21 -31.79
CA THR A 284 43.62 -2.10 -31.23
C THR A 284 45.01 -2.62 -30.89
N THR A 285 46.02 -2.15 -31.61
CA THR A 285 47.44 -2.37 -31.36
C THR A 285 47.91 -1.56 -30.14
N GLU A 286 47.12 -1.36 -29.13
CA GLU A 286 47.59 -0.80 -27.87
C GLU A 286 47.97 -1.93 -26.91
N PRO A 287 49.19 -1.97 -26.39
CA PRO A 287 49.60 -2.96 -25.41
C PRO A 287 48.81 -2.76 -24.15
N MET A 288 48.17 -3.84 -23.63
CA MET A 288 47.55 -3.85 -22.33
C MET A 288 48.56 -3.43 -21.27
N GLU A 289 48.38 -2.25 -20.69
CA GLU A 289 49.09 -1.86 -19.49
C GLU A 289 48.67 -2.83 -18.36
N GLN A 290 49.65 -3.56 -17.84
CA GLN A 290 49.45 -4.44 -16.69
C GLN A 290 49.15 -3.58 -15.46
N PRO A 291 48.13 -3.91 -14.65
CA PRO A 291 47.94 -3.24 -13.39
C PRO A 291 49.11 -3.55 -12.47
N GLN A 292 49.82 -2.51 -12.07
CA GLN A 292 50.87 -2.60 -11.04
C GLN A 292 50.22 -3.06 -9.72
N MET A 293 50.83 -4.07 -9.11
CA MET A 293 50.49 -4.58 -7.78
C MET A 293 50.73 -3.53 -6.69
#